data_4ee6e29a3cad0a0b8fef382024a631cb
#
_entry.id   4ee6e29a3cad0a0b8fef382024a631cb
#
_cell.length_a   1.000
_cell.length_b   1.000
_cell.length_c   1.000
_cell.angle_alpha   90.00
_cell.angle_beta   90.00
_cell.angle_gamma   90.00
#
_symmetry.space_group_name_H-M   'P 1'
#
loop_
_entity.id
_entity.type
_entity.pdbx_description
1 polymer ?
#
loop_
_entity_poly.entity_id
_entity_poly.type
_entity_poly.pdbx_seq_one_letter_code
_entity_poly.pdbx_strand_id
1 'polypeptide(L)'
;SRNNAEYVEKPDGTKVASAIELLKKAVGSSTMYCDWIDAQGKDYASKYGEGSATAVPSKEDTAKNVLNGEEVVSIEYGDSVTYRLTVEKEGLYVLKVKYIPTGSTMSDFAVSVAVNGEQAYHEMNIVALSQLWSDETKTYAKDRYGDEMAPGQVRSDDWQERYFFSSTYASSTPLLFELKAGENVITLTNVASDGLGLGTLTAERPKDDPVSYAEYAAQYANAEKPDGYITINATDYIAKNSTQAIYVTEDDPAAYPYDVRNKKLNGIKFTEAGTELYYEIKVEKSGLYALSFHYTNEKEEYDAFESIYIDGEIPFAELKNYAFAPTGTTWTNETLSDKDGNAYLIYLEAGTHTLCLKEEQENVYRAWRYARLISEHVAQFSLQITKIKGADKDKFRTWKMTKYIPEIPDYLDAYLTLIEHIRYLSQNNATYGINSALLSDMDKALIFIEQVRKYPDEIALYTEKLTGRDNSILVAMSNFTSEILKNNFTLDRIYVGNEAAKLPKARSSFGEKLVNGAKKLVLSFTANKYSTKVEDEEV
;
A
#
# COMPACT_ATOMS: atom_id res chain seq x y z
N SER A 1 -8.16 13.11 24.27
CA SER A 1 -7.27 12.52 25.28
C SER A 1 -6.68 11.24 24.74
N ARG A 2 -5.44 11.33 24.30
CA ARG A 2 -4.56 10.20 24.02
C ARG A 2 -4.32 9.51 25.35
N ASN A 3 -4.84 8.35 25.60
CA ASN A 3 -4.27 7.38 26.51
C ASN A 3 -5.32 6.48 27.09
N ASN A 4 -5.25 5.29 26.69
CA ASN A 4 -5.17 4.07 27.47
C ASN A 4 -5.23 2.89 26.49
N ALA A 5 -4.38 2.93 25.43
CA ALA A 5 -4.01 1.69 24.80
C ALA A 5 -3.23 0.92 25.88
N GLU A 6 -3.84 -0.07 26.50
CA GLU A 6 -3.12 -1.02 27.33
C GLU A 6 -1.90 -1.48 26.53
N TYR A 7 -0.72 -1.37 27.18
CA TYR A 7 0.51 -1.86 26.59
C TYR A 7 0.34 -3.34 26.26
N VAL A 8 0.38 -3.67 24.99
CA VAL A 8 0.37 -5.07 24.54
C VAL A 8 1.80 -5.56 24.52
N GLU A 9 2.10 -6.53 25.36
CA GLU A 9 3.41 -7.16 25.39
C GLU A 9 3.68 -7.88 24.05
N LYS A 10 4.93 -7.80 23.58
CA LYS A 10 5.32 -8.51 22.36
C LYS A 10 5.21 -10.01 22.58
N PRO A 11 4.40 -10.73 21.81
CA PRO A 11 4.28 -12.17 21.93
C PRO A 11 5.60 -12.90 21.64
N ASP A 12 5.77 -14.07 22.25
CA ASP A 12 6.91 -14.96 21.97
C ASP A 12 6.93 -15.36 20.49
N GLY A 13 8.00 -14.99 19.80
CA GLY A 13 8.15 -15.26 18.37
C GLY A 13 8.13 -16.73 17.99
N THR A 14 8.59 -17.63 18.87
CA THR A 14 8.54 -19.08 18.65
C THR A 14 7.10 -19.59 18.70
N LYS A 15 6.29 -19.09 19.63
CA LYS A 15 4.86 -19.43 19.72
C LYS A 15 4.10 -18.90 18.51
N VAL A 16 4.40 -17.67 18.07
CA VAL A 16 3.81 -17.09 16.87
C VAL A 16 4.12 -17.93 15.63
N ALA A 17 5.38 -18.30 15.43
CA ALA A 17 5.77 -19.15 14.29
C ALA A 17 5.09 -20.52 14.32
N SER A 18 5.01 -21.17 15.49
CA SER A 18 4.32 -22.46 15.66
C SER A 18 2.82 -22.34 15.38
N ALA A 19 2.18 -21.27 15.83
CA ALA A 19 0.76 -21.03 15.57
C ALA A 19 0.48 -20.84 14.08
N ILE A 20 1.32 -20.07 13.37
CA ILE A 20 1.21 -19.86 11.92
C ILE A 20 1.33 -21.19 11.18
N GLU A 21 2.35 -21.99 11.47
CA GLU A 21 2.58 -23.28 10.81
C GLU A 21 1.42 -24.27 11.05
N LEU A 22 0.89 -24.31 12.28
CA LEU A 22 -0.25 -25.15 12.61
C LEU A 22 -1.48 -24.80 11.78
N LEU A 23 -1.86 -23.51 11.73
CA LEU A 23 -3.03 -23.07 10.99
C LEU A 23 -2.83 -23.18 9.48
N LYS A 24 -1.65 -22.83 8.95
CA LYS A 24 -1.31 -23.01 7.52
C LYS A 24 -1.44 -24.45 7.08
N LYS A 25 -0.91 -25.39 7.85
CA LYS A 25 -1.02 -26.82 7.57
C LYS A 25 -2.48 -27.27 7.56
N ALA A 26 -3.28 -26.82 8.51
CA ALA A 26 -4.70 -27.18 8.61
C ALA A 26 -5.53 -26.67 7.43
N VAL A 27 -5.29 -25.46 6.94
CA VAL A 27 -6.03 -24.89 5.80
C VAL A 27 -5.41 -25.26 4.44
N GLY A 28 -4.21 -25.81 4.41
CA GLY A 28 -3.49 -26.12 3.16
C GLY A 28 -3.05 -24.86 2.40
N SER A 29 -2.75 -23.76 3.10
CA SER A 29 -2.36 -22.52 2.44
C SER A 29 -0.90 -22.58 1.94
N SER A 30 -0.65 -21.92 0.79
CA SER A 30 0.69 -21.76 0.23
C SER A 30 1.55 -20.84 1.10
N THR A 31 2.87 -20.97 0.98
CA THR A 31 3.84 -20.08 1.66
C THR A 31 3.68 -18.66 1.12
N MET A 32 3.51 -17.68 2.01
CA MET A 32 3.48 -16.26 1.66
C MET A 32 4.89 -15.67 1.71
N TYR A 33 5.12 -14.58 0.98
CA TYR A 33 6.43 -13.92 0.93
C TYR A 33 6.94 -13.52 2.33
N CYS A 34 6.08 -12.98 3.17
CA CYS A 34 6.48 -12.58 4.53
C CYS A 34 6.98 -13.78 5.36
N ASP A 35 6.37 -14.96 5.22
CA ASP A 35 6.80 -16.16 5.89
C ASP A 35 8.08 -16.74 5.27
N TRP A 36 8.19 -16.64 3.93
CA TRP A 36 9.39 -17.09 3.21
C TRP A 36 10.62 -16.26 3.55
N ILE A 37 10.47 -14.91 3.64
CA ILE A 37 11.59 -14.04 4.01
C ILE A 37 11.99 -14.22 5.48
N ASP A 38 11.04 -14.44 6.39
CA ASP A 38 11.33 -14.74 7.79
C ASP A 38 12.14 -16.04 7.94
N ALA A 39 11.86 -17.04 7.09
CA ALA A 39 12.61 -18.30 7.06
C ALA A 39 14.06 -18.13 6.56
N GLN A 40 14.37 -17.03 5.86
CA GLN A 40 15.74 -16.71 5.47
C GLN A 40 16.62 -16.30 6.67
N GLY A 41 16.01 -15.88 7.78
CA GLY A 41 16.68 -15.41 8.99
C GLY A 41 16.79 -13.89 9.05
N LYS A 42 17.14 -13.36 10.23
CA LYS A 42 17.24 -11.91 10.46
C LYS A 42 18.35 -11.24 9.66
N ASP A 43 19.37 -11.99 9.32
CA ASP A 43 20.54 -11.56 8.58
C ASP A 43 20.50 -11.98 7.11
N TYR A 44 19.28 -12.12 6.56
CA TYR A 44 19.10 -12.54 5.15
C TYR A 44 19.83 -11.64 4.15
N ALA A 45 20.13 -10.38 4.48
CA ALA A 45 20.95 -9.51 3.65
C ALA A 45 22.36 -10.06 3.41
N SER A 46 22.89 -10.90 4.31
CA SER A 46 24.17 -11.58 4.10
C SER A 46 24.12 -12.63 2.98
N LYS A 47 22.90 -13.05 2.58
CA LYS A 47 22.64 -13.98 1.49
C LYS A 47 22.41 -13.29 0.14
N TYR A 48 22.54 -11.97 0.06
CA TYR A 48 22.40 -11.26 -1.21
C TYR A 48 23.45 -11.75 -2.21
N GLY A 49 23.01 -11.92 -3.45
CA GLY A 49 23.88 -12.17 -4.58
C GLY A 49 24.81 -10.98 -4.85
N GLU A 50 25.61 -11.09 -5.87
CA GLU A 50 26.58 -10.07 -6.27
C GLU A 50 26.41 -9.72 -7.74
N GLY A 51 26.69 -8.45 -8.05
CA GLY A 51 26.69 -7.96 -9.41
C GLY A 51 25.29 -7.86 -10.03
N SER A 52 25.29 -7.86 -11.34
CA SER A 52 24.08 -7.75 -12.17
C SER A 52 24.23 -8.62 -13.41
N ALA A 53 23.14 -9.25 -13.82
CA ALA A 53 23.07 -10.05 -15.03
C ALA A 53 21.80 -9.71 -15.80
N THR A 54 21.86 -9.76 -17.13
CA THR A 54 20.75 -9.45 -18.03
C THR A 54 20.48 -10.61 -18.98
N ALA A 55 19.22 -10.76 -19.36
CA ALA A 55 18.79 -11.70 -20.37
C ALA A 55 17.71 -11.10 -21.26
N VAL A 56 17.65 -11.56 -22.51
CA VAL A 56 16.59 -11.21 -23.46
C VAL A 56 15.49 -12.25 -23.45
N PRO A 57 14.23 -11.87 -23.75
CA PRO A 57 13.13 -12.82 -23.77
C PRO A 57 13.25 -13.80 -24.93
N SER A 58 12.85 -15.06 -24.71
CA SER A 58 12.75 -16.09 -25.73
C SER A 58 11.38 -16.75 -25.66
N LYS A 59 10.71 -16.86 -26.79
CA LYS A 59 9.46 -17.59 -26.95
C LYS A 59 9.59 -18.45 -28.21
N GLU A 60 9.26 -19.75 -28.12
CA GLU A 60 9.28 -20.66 -29.25
C GLU A 60 8.34 -20.15 -30.38
N ASP A 61 8.75 -20.30 -31.62
CA ASP A 61 7.99 -19.94 -32.82
C ASP A 61 7.56 -18.46 -32.95
N THR A 62 8.16 -17.57 -32.16
CA THR A 62 7.83 -16.14 -32.20
C THR A 62 8.98 -15.34 -32.82
N ALA A 63 8.67 -14.55 -33.84
CA ALA A 63 9.63 -13.62 -34.42
C ALA A 63 9.94 -12.51 -33.41
N LYS A 64 11.22 -12.21 -33.25
CA LYS A 64 11.65 -11.04 -32.50
C LYS A 64 11.34 -9.79 -33.31
N ASN A 65 10.61 -8.87 -32.70
CA ASN A 65 10.35 -7.56 -33.26
C ASN A 65 11.25 -6.52 -32.58
N VAL A 66 11.45 -5.41 -33.24
CA VAL A 66 12.13 -4.25 -32.65
C VAL A 66 11.11 -3.13 -32.50
N LEU A 67 10.94 -2.62 -31.27
CA LEU A 67 10.06 -1.51 -30.97
C LEU A 67 10.86 -0.44 -30.24
N ASN A 68 10.85 0.78 -30.78
CA ASN A 68 11.62 1.91 -30.23
C ASN A 68 13.10 1.58 -29.95
N GLY A 69 13.74 0.79 -30.84
CA GLY A 69 15.16 0.46 -30.79
C GLY A 69 15.54 -0.72 -29.88
N GLU A 70 14.60 -1.36 -29.21
CA GLU A 70 14.83 -2.54 -28.36
C GLU A 70 14.11 -3.77 -28.88
N GLU A 71 14.70 -4.95 -28.70
CA GLU A 71 14.02 -6.23 -29.02
C GLU A 71 12.83 -6.43 -28.07
N VAL A 72 11.69 -6.82 -28.64
CA VAL A 72 10.46 -7.08 -27.91
C VAL A 72 9.84 -8.41 -28.32
N VAL A 73 9.35 -9.15 -27.34
CA VAL A 73 8.46 -10.30 -27.54
C VAL A 73 7.09 -9.92 -26.99
N SER A 74 6.10 -9.85 -27.88
CA SER A 74 4.71 -9.58 -27.49
C SER A 74 4.02 -10.87 -27.08
N ILE A 75 3.31 -10.83 -25.96
CA ILE A 75 2.58 -11.97 -25.40
C ILE A 75 1.15 -11.59 -25.04
N GLU A 76 0.25 -12.53 -25.27
CA GLU A 76 -1.15 -12.46 -24.89
C GLU A 76 -1.41 -13.15 -23.55
N TYR A 77 -2.63 -13.04 -23.03
CA TYR A 77 -3.00 -13.73 -21.81
C TYR A 77 -2.73 -15.24 -21.90
N GLY A 78 -2.06 -15.78 -20.88
CA GLY A 78 -1.69 -17.20 -20.80
C GLY A 78 -0.38 -17.57 -21.51
N ASP A 79 0.17 -16.68 -22.34
CA ASP A 79 1.47 -16.90 -22.99
C ASP A 79 2.63 -16.76 -22.01
N SER A 80 3.70 -17.49 -22.29
CA SER A 80 4.93 -17.45 -21.48
C SER A 80 6.14 -17.09 -22.32
N VAL A 81 7.08 -16.39 -21.70
CA VAL A 81 8.45 -16.18 -22.21
C VAL A 81 9.46 -16.72 -21.23
N THR A 82 10.60 -17.11 -21.75
CA THR A 82 11.72 -17.65 -20.97
C THR A 82 12.94 -16.75 -21.08
N TYR A 83 13.60 -16.52 -19.97
CA TYR A 83 14.89 -15.83 -19.89
C TYR A 83 15.93 -16.78 -19.34
N ARG A 84 17.09 -16.89 -20.00
CA ARG A 84 18.25 -17.63 -19.51
C ARG A 84 19.24 -16.65 -18.94
N LEU A 85 19.34 -16.63 -17.62
CA LEU A 85 20.10 -15.67 -16.85
C LEU A 85 21.25 -16.37 -16.14
N THR A 86 22.47 -15.87 -16.32
CA THR A 86 23.66 -16.43 -15.66
C THR A 86 24.15 -15.47 -14.59
N VAL A 87 24.17 -15.92 -13.33
CA VAL A 87 24.77 -15.19 -12.21
C VAL A 87 26.02 -15.89 -11.72
N GLU A 88 27.01 -15.10 -11.26
CA GLU A 88 28.29 -15.67 -10.82
C GLU A 88 28.20 -16.30 -9.45
N LYS A 89 27.41 -15.73 -8.55
CA LYS A 89 27.24 -16.17 -7.17
C LYS A 89 25.80 -16.52 -6.89
N GLU A 90 25.58 -17.63 -6.20
CA GLU A 90 24.26 -17.95 -5.67
C GLU A 90 23.84 -16.95 -4.60
N GLY A 91 22.55 -16.70 -4.47
CA GLY A 91 22.02 -15.81 -3.45
C GLY A 91 20.65 -15.24 -3.78
N LEU A 92 20.27 -14.25 -2.99
CA LEU A 92 19.03 -13.51 -3.17
C LEU A 92 19.26 -12.31 -4.08
N TYR A 93 18.43 -12.19 -5.09
CA TYR A 93 18.45 -11.13 -6.10
C TYR A 93 17.09 -10.46 -6.20
N VAL A 94 17.07 -9.21 -6.62
CA VAL A 94 15.88 -8.55 -7.15
C VAL A 94 15.84 -8.71 -8.66
N LEU A 95 14.63 -8.82 -9.21
CA LEU A 95 14.41 -8.86 -10.64
C LEU A 95 13.70 -7.60 -11.09
N LYS A 96 14.06 -7.09 -12.26
CA LYS A 96 13.35 -6.02 -12.95
C LYS A 96 13.24 -6.36 -14.44
N VAL A 97 12.19 -5.89 -15.08
CA VAL A 97 11.94 -6.15 -16.49
C VAL A 97 11.58 -4.86 -17.22
N LYS A 98 12.08 -4.73 -18.44
CA LYS A 98 11.57 -3.74 -19.39
C LYS A 98 10.33 -4.28 -20.07
N TYR A 99 9.31 -3.45 -20.15
CA TYR A 99 8.05 -3.81 -20.80
C TYR A 99 7.42 -2.58 -21.47
N ILE A 100 6.55 -2.85 -22.43
CA ILE A 100 5.86 -1.84 -23.21
C ILE A 100 4.49 -2.37 -23.63
N PRO A 101 3.43 -1.56 -23.64
CA PRO A 101 2.17 -1.98 -24.22
C PRO A 101 2.30 -2.10 -25.75
N THR A 102 1.89 -3.24 -26.31
CA THR A 102 1.88 -3.50 -27.76
C THR A 102 0.46 -3.51 -28.35
N GLY A 103 -0.55 -3.36 -27.50
CA GLY A 103 -1.97 -3.33 -27.87
C GLY A 103 -2.67 -2.09 -27.31
N SER A 104 -4.00 -2.07 -27.43
CA SER A 104 -4.88 -0.97 -26.97
C SER A 104 -5.39 -1.15 -25.55
N THR A 105 -4.91 -2.15 -24.82
CA THR A 105 -5.32 -2.44 -23.45
C THR A 105 -5.03 -1.25 -22.51
N MET A 106 -6.04 -0.88 -21.73
CA MET A 106 -5.98 0.20 -20.76
C MET A 106 -5.85 -0.31 -19.32
N SER A 107 -5.88 -1.62 -19.12
CA SER A 107 -5.67 -2.27 -17.82
C SER A 107 -4.19 -2.52 -17.56
N ASP A 108 -3.82 -2.61 -16.28
CA ASP A 108 -2.47 -3.00 -15.90
C ASP A 108 -2.12 -4.41 -16.37
N PHE A 109 -0.84 -4.66 -16.58
CA PHE A 109 -0.29 -5.98 -16.83
C PHE A 109 0.09 -6.66 -15.51
N ALA A 110 0.15 -7.97 -15.56
CA ALA A 110 0.72 -8.77 -14.49
C ALA A 110 1.31 -10.05 -15.05
N VAL A 111 2.36 -10.52 -14.43
CA VAL A 111 3.02 -11.77 -14.78
C VAL A 111 3.11 -12.70 -13.59
N SER A 112 2.97 -14.00 -13.86
CA SER A 112 3.43 -15.04 -12.96
C SER A 112 4.91 -15.27 -13.21
N VAL A 113 5.68 -15.45 -12.15
CA VAL A 113 7.13 -15.66 -12.20
C VAL A 113 7.47 -17.04 -11.69
N ALA A 114 8.25 -17.81 -12.47
CA ALA A 114 8.84 -19.05 -12.00
C ALA A 114 10.37 -18.99 -12.18
N VAL A 115 11.10 -19.45 -11.18
CA VAL A 115 12.56 -19.57 -11.20
C VAL A 115 12.92 -21.04 -11.25
N ASN A 116 13.60 -21.47 -12.31
CA ASN A 116 13.95 -22.87 -12.53
C ASN A 116 12.75 -23.83 -12.44
N GLY A 117 11.57 -23.35 -12.89
CA GLY A 117 10.31 -24.09 -12.88
C GLY A 117 9.55 -24.08 -11.56
N GLU A 118 10.02 -23.36 -10.55
CA GLU A 118 9.43 -23.32 -9.19
C GLU A 118 8.98 -21.91 -8.80
N GLN A 119 8.00 -21.86 -7.90
CA GLN A 119 7.53 -20.66 -7.22
C GLN A 119 7.72 -20.84 -5.71
N ALA A 120 8.63 -20.09 -5.13
CA ALA A 120 8.98 -20.22 -3.72
C ALA A 120 7.90 -19.69 -2.76
N TYR A 121 7.08 -18.75 -3.22
CA TYR A 121 6.04 -18.11 -2.43
C TYR A 121 4.87 -17.65 -3.30
N HIS A 122 3.74 -17.42 -2.67
CA HIS A 122 2.45 -17.15 -3.33
C HIS A 122 2.46 -15.91 -4.23
N GLU A 123 3.15 -14.84 -3.81
CA GLU A 123 3.18 -13.57 -4.54
C GLU A 123 3.86 -13.67 -5.90
N MET A 124 4.62 -14.74 -6.16
CA MET A 124 5.17 -15.03 -7.50
C MET A 124 4.08 -15.37 -8.54
N ASN A 125 2.86 -15.69 -8.11
CA ASN A 125 1.75 -15.96 -9.04
C ASN A 125 1.25 -14.71 -9.75
N ILE A 126 1.33 -13.54 -9.10
CA ILE A 126 0.85 -12.27 -9.66
C ILE A 126 1.82 -11.16 -9.26
N VAL A 127 2.67 -10.77 -10.18
CA VAL A 127 3.57 -9.63 -10.07
C VAL A 127 3.04 -8.53 -10.96
N ALA A 128 2.69 -7.39 -10.39
CA ALA A 128 2.11 -6.28 -11.12
C ALA A 128 3.16 -5.56 -11.99
N LEU A 129 2.79 -5.30 -13.24
CA LEU A 129 3.49 -4.44 -14.17
C LEU A 129 2.55 -3.30 -14.55
N SER A 130 2.52 -2.28 -13.70
CA SER A 130 1.60 -1.15 -13.83
C SER A 130 1.91 -0.32 -15.07
N GLN A 131 0.87 0.23 -15.69
CA GLN A 131 1.02 1.21 -16.75
C GLN A 131 1.15 2.61 -16.16
N LEU A 132 1.86 3.51 -16.84
CA LEU A 132 1.95 4.92 -16.46
C LEU A 132 0.92 5.74 -17.22
N TRP A 133 0.33 6.68 -16.52
CA TRP A 133 -0.74 7.55 -16.97
C TRP A 133 -0.39 9.00 -16.72
N SER A 134 -0.86 9.88 -17.61
CA SER A 134 -0.84 11.32 -17.42
C SER A 134 -2.19 11.92 -17.77
N ASP A 135 -2.45 13.14 -17.35
CA ASP A 135 -3.64 13.87 -17.81
C ASP A 135 -3.47 14.30 -19.26
N GLU A 136 -4.53 14.16 -20.05
CA GLU A 136 -4.60 14.67 -21.41
C GLU A 136 -4.36 16.20 -21.45
N THR A 137 -4.85 16.90 -20.43
CA THR A 137 -4.69 18.33 -20.27
C THR A 137 -4.67 18.73 -18.80
N LYS A 138 -3.95 19.81 -18.49
CA LYS A 138 -3.99 20.46 -17.16
C LYS A 138 -4.97 21.63 -17.09
N THR A 139 -5.69 21.90 -18.18
CA THR A 139 -6.80 22.86 -18.21
C THR A 139 -8.10 22.07 -18.13
N TYR A 140 -8.81 22.23 -17.03
CA TYR A 140 -10.01 21.44 -16.77
C TYR A 140 -11.24 22.04 -17.45
N ALA A 141 -11.96 21.20 -18.18
CA ALA A 141 -13.27 21.55 -18.73
C ALA A 141 -14.26 21.79 -17.59
N LYS A 142 -15.25 22.60 -17.84
CA LYS A 142 -16.32 22.87 -16.89
C LYS A 142 -17.62 22.26 -17.39
N ASP A 143 -18.36 21.70 -16.44
CA ASP A 143 -19.72 21.24 -16.75
C ASP A 143 -20.69 22.41 -16.90
N ARG A 144 -21.95 22.09 -17.19
CA ARG A 144 -23.04 23.12 -17.34
C ARG A 144 -23.30 23.97 -16.09
N TYR A 145 -22.77 23.56 -14.95
CA TYR A 145 -22.88 24.26 -13.68
C TYR A 145 -21.63 25.08 -13.35
N GLY A 146 -20.58 24.97 -14.18
CA GLY A 146 -19.29 25.63 -13.99
C GLY A 146 -18.33 24.88 -13.05
N ASP A 147 -18.68 23.66 -12.68
CA ASP A 147 -17.81 22.78 -11.87
C ASP A 147 -16.75 22.13 -12.78
N GLU A 148 -15.52 22.04 -12.30
CA GLU A 148 -14.42 21.42 -13.04
C GLU A 148 -14.60 19.90 -13.17
N MET A 149 -14.31 19.38 -14.36
CA MET A 149 -14.39 17.94 -14.67
C MET A 149 -12.98 17.37 -14.79
N ALA A 150 -12.82 16.13 -14.30
CA ALA A 150 -11.56 15.41 -14.42
C ALA A 150 -11.19 15.22 -15.90
N PRO A 151 -9.93 15.44 -16.28
CA PRO A 151 -9.46 15.27 -17.64
C PRO A 151 -9.40 13.80 -18.04
N GLY A 152 -9.40 13.54 -19.33
CA GLY A 152 -9.05 12.23 -19.88
C GLY A 152 -7.64 11.82 -19.44
N GLN A 153 -7.41 10.51 -19.36
CA GLN A 153 -6.11 9.96 -19.01
C GLN A 153 -5.44 9.39 -20.26
N VAL A 154 -4.18 9.70 -20.43
CA VAL A 154 -3.34 9.19 -21.54
C VAL A 154 -2.35 8.20 -20.99
N ARG A 155 -2.36 6.99 -21.57
CA ARG A 155 -1.38 5.96 -21.25
C ARG A 155 -0.03 6.30 -21.88
N SER A 156 1.05 6.03 -21.16
CA SER A 156 2.39 6.05 -21.77
C SER A 156 2.59 4.83 -22.67
N ASP A 157 2.98 5.07 -23.93
CA ASP A 157 3.33 4.03 -24.89
C ASP A 157 4.86 3.85 -25.02
N ASP A 158 5.62 4.38 -24.06
CA ASP A 158 7.08 4.22 -23.99
C ASP A 158 7.47 3.00 -23.16
N TRP A 159 8.73 2.57 -23.36
CA TRP A 159 9.35 1.54 -22.55
C TRP A 159 9.35 1.93 -21.08
N GLN A 160 8.91 1.00 -20.23
CA GLN A 160 8.97 1.09 -18.79
C GLN A 160 9.92 0.02 -18.27
N GLU A 161 10.58 0.29 -17.14
CA GLU A 161 11.37 -0.69 -16.40
C GLU A 161 10.88 -0.70 -14.95
N ARG A 162 10.54 -1.88 -14.45
CA ARG A 162 10.00 -2.00 -13.10
C ARG A 162 10.59 -3.21 -12.39
N TYR A 163 10.95 -3.01 -11.13
CA TYR A 163 11.21 -4.11 -10.20
C TYR A 163 9.94 -4.91 -9.94
N PHE A 164 10.12 -6.18 -9.62
CA PHE A 164 9.02 -7.06 -9.27
C PHE A 164 8.57 -6.80 -7.83
N PHE A 165 7.34 -6.30 -7.70
CA PHE A 165 6.62 -6.15 -6.45
C PHE A 165 5.45 -7.11 -6.41
N SER A 166 5.01 -7.51 -5.21
CA SER A 166 3.76 -8.23 -5.09
C SER A 166 2.59 -7.33 -5.50
N SER A 167 1.55 -7.92 -6.12
CA SER A 167 0.34 -7.18 -6.50
C SER A 167 -0.42 -6.59 -5.30
N THR A 168 -0.16 -7.10 -4.10
CA THR A 168 -0.75 -6.62 -2.85
C THR A 168 0.14 -5.64 -2.10
N TYR A 169 1.34 -5.38 -2.61
CA TYR A 169 2.36 -4.51 -1.97
C TYR A 169 2.62 -4.87 -0.50
N ALA A 170 2.70 -6.18 -0.23
CA ALA A 170 3.02 -6.73 1.08
C ALA A 170 4.41 -6.36 1.59
N SER A 171 5.28 -5.94 0.70
CA SER A 171 6.61 -5.42 0.98
C SER A 171 6.79 -4.08 0.28
N SER A 172 7.36 -3.12 0.96
CA SER A 172 7.74 -1.81 0.40
C SER A 172 9.02 -1.89 -0.46
N THR A 173 9.71 -3.02 -0.42
CA THR A 173 10.87 -3.32 -1.26
C THR A 173 10.51 -4.35 -2.33
N PRO A 174 11.28 -4.42 -3.43
CA PRO A 174 11.10 -5.46 -4.44
C PRO A 174 11.17 -6.86 -3.85
N LEU A 175 10.45 -7.80 -4.46
CA LEU A 175 10.51 -9.22 -4.12
C LEU A 175 11.92 -9.76 -4.34
N LEU A 176 12.37 -10.64 -3.47
CA LEU A 176 13.64 -11.34 -3.56
C LEU A 176 13.42 -12.72 -4.18
N PHE A 177 14.36 -13.10 -5.04
CA PHE A 177 14.38 -14.38 -5.73
C PHE A 177 15.69 -15.09 -5.46
N GLU A 178 15.63 -16.38 -5.10
CA GLU A 178 16.81 -17.19 -4.91
C GLU A 178 17.32 -17.70 -6.26
N LEU A 179 18.54 -17.33 -6.63
CA LEU A 179 19.22 -17.79 -7.84
C LEU A 179 20.43 -18.64 -7.48
N LYS A 180 20.67 -19.70 -8.26
CA LYS A 180 21.84 -20.55 -8.15
C LYS A 180 22.99 -19.94 -8.96
N ALA A 181 24.22 -20.20 -8.56
CA ALA A 181 25.38 -19.87 -9.39
C ALA A 181 25.29 -20.59 -10.75
N GLY A 182 25.59 -19.88 -11.81
CA GLY A 182 25.44 -20.38 -13.18
C GLY A 182 24.11 -19.97 -13.81
N GLU A 183 23.65 -20.76 -14.79
CA GLU A 183 22.42 -20.46 -15.54
C GLU A 183 21.17 -20.73 -14.70
N ASN A 184 20.26 -19.75 -14.72
CA ASN A 184 18.90 -19.85 -14.18
C ASN A 184 17.90 -19.58 -15.30
N VAL A 185 16.80 -20.30 -15.27
CA VAL A 185 15.69 -20.14 -16.21
C VAL A 185 14.56 -19.41 -15.51
N ILE A 186 14.29 -18.17 -15.94
CA ILE A 186 13.19 -17.38 -15.43
C ILE A 186 12.05 -17.43 -16.44
N THR A 187 10.89 -17.88 -16.04
CA THR A 187 9.69 -17.93 -16.86
C THR A 187 8.70 -16.88 -16.40
N LEU A 188 8.30 -15.99 -17.30
CA LEU A 188 7.23 -15.02 -17.09
C LEU A 188 6.02 -15.44 -17.91
N THR A 189 4.88 -15.63 -17.25
CA THR A 189 3.60 -15.94 -17.88
C THR A 189 2.65 -14.76 -17.71
N ASN A 190 2.07 -14.26 -18.79
CA ASN A 190 1.08 -13.18 -18.71
C ASN A 190 -0.21 -13.70 -18.06
N VAL A 191 -0.60 -13.12 -16.94
CA VAL A 191 -1.77 -13.52 -16.16
C VAL A 191 -2.86 -12.45 -16.07
N ALA A 192 -2.74 -11.37 -16.85
CA ALA A 192 -3.69 -10.26 -16.80
C ALA A 192 -4.22 -9.90 -18.19
N SER A 193 -3.58 -9.00 -18.89
CA SER A 193 -4.14 -8.35 -20.08
C SER A 193 -3.31 -8.64 -21.33
N ASP A 194 -3.98 -8.74 -22.47
CA ASP A 194 -3.33 -8.92 -23.76
C ASP A 194 -2.46 -7.72 -24.17
N GLY A 195 -1.49 -7.96 -25.05
CA GLY A 195 -0.64 -6.93 -25.60
C GLY A 195 0.49 -6.48 -24.68
N LEU A 196 1.05 -7.38 -23.88
CA LEU A 196 2.26 -7.16 -23.10
C LEU A 196 3.50 -7.42 -23.96
N GLY A 197 4.26 -6.38 -24.27
CA GLY A 197 5.59 -6.49 -24.86
C GLY A 197 6.66 -6.59 -23.77
N LEU A 198 7.46 -7.65 -23.79
CA LEU A 198 8.54 -7.87 -22.84
C LEU A 198 9.90 -7.68 -23.51
N GLY A 199 10.76 -6.93 -22.87
CA GLY A 199 12.15 -6.68 -23.23
C GLY A 199 13.13 -7.34 -22.26
N THR A 200 14.26 -6.70 -22.04
CA THR A 200 15.34 -7.21 -21.17
C THR A 200 14.89 -7.40 -19.73
N LEU A 201 15.23 -8.56 -19.16
CA LEU A 201 15.11 -8.85 -17.74
C LEU A 201 16.51 -8.72 -17.10
N THR A 202 16.57 -8.09 -15.94
CA THR A 202 17.80 -7.91 -15.17
C THR A 202 17.60 -8.50 -13.79
N ALA A 203 18.56 -9.33 -13.35
CA ALA A 203 18.74 -9.67 -11.95
C ALA A 203 19.89 -8.84 -11.40
N GLU A 204 19.72 -8.27 -10.24
CA GLU A 204 20.78 -7.49 -9.59
C GLU A 204 20.77 -7.70 -8.07
N ARG A 205 21.91 -7.44 -7.46
CA ARG A 205 22.01 -7.45 -6.00
C ARG A 205 21.00 -6.46 -5.43
N PRO A 206 20.20 -6.87 -4.41
CA PRO A 206 19.32 -5.94 -3.72
C PRO A 206 20.09 -4.74 -3.17
N LYS A 207 19.48 -3.56 -3.22
CA LYS A 207 20.06 -2.37 -2.60
C LYS A 207 20.11 -2.55 -1.09
N ASP A 208 21.14 -2.00 -0.47
CA ASP A 208 21.18 -1.88 0.98
C ASP A 208 20.08 -0.92 1.46
N ASP A 209 19.63 -1.08 2.70
CA ASP A 209 18.68 -0.15 3.29
C ASP A 209 19.26 1.28 3.26
N PRO A 210 18.41 2.31 3.06
CA PRO A 210 18.86 3.68 3.13
C PRO A 210 19.50 3.98 4.49
N VAL A 211 20.52 4.85 4.49
CA VAL A 211 21.16 5.32 5.73
C VAL A 211 20.15 6.03 6.63
N SER A 212 20.43 6.12 7.92
CA SER A 212 19.63 6.92 8.85
C SER A 212 19.67 8.42 8.49
N TYR A 213 18.63 9.17 8.89
CA TYR A 213 18.64 10.62 8.72
C TYR A 213 19.85 11.28 9.38
N ALA A 214 20.30 10.79 10.54
CA ALA A 214 21.48 11.33 11.22
C ALA A 214 22.74 11.20 10.37
N GLU A 215 22.94 10.06 9.73
CA GLU A 215 24.06 9.84 8.81
C GLU A 215 23.92 10.66 7.53
N TYR A 216 22.72 10.76 6.98
CA TYR A 216 22.43 11.59 5.82
C TYR A 216 22.68 13.07 6.12
N ALA A 217 22.15 13.60 7.20
CA ALA A 217 22.28 15.00 7.60
C ALA A 217 23.75 15.39 7.86
N ALA A 218 24.56 14.46 8.40
CA ALA A 218 25.99 14.70 8.62
C ALA A 218 26.76 14.94 7.33
N GLN A 219 26.35 14.34 6.21
CA GLN A 219 26.98 14.53 4.89
C GLN A 219 26.76 15.95 4.37
N TYR A 220 25.65 16.58 4.74
CA TYR A 220 25.22 17.89 4.26
C TYR A 220 25.23 18.98 5.34
N ALA A 221 25.95 18.78 6.46
CA ALA A 221 25.94 19.67 7.62
C ALA A 221 26.29 21.14 7.29
N ASN A 222 27.06 21.37 6.23
CA ASN A 222 27.49 22.70 5.80
C ASN A 222 26.72 23.23 4.57
N ALA A 223 25.69 22.52 4.11
CA ALA A 223 24.91 22.95 2.95
C ALA A 223 24.02 24.15 3.32
N GLU A 224 23.83 25.04 2.36
CA GLU A 224 22.95 26.19 2.52
C GLU A 224 21.49 25.75 2.70
N LYS A 225 20.71 26.58 3.37
CA LYS A 225 19.25 26.44 3.50
C LYS A 225 18.59 27.61 2.78
N PRO A 226 18.23 27.44 1.50
CA PRO A 226 17.64 28.52 0.71
C PRO A 226 16.36 29.07 1.35
N ASP A 227 16.16 30.37 1.29
CA ASP A 227 14.97 31.04 1.83
C ASP A 227 13.73 30.81 0.95
N GLY A 228 12.57 30.94 1.58
CA GLY A 228 11.27 30.83 0.90
C GLY A 228 10.83 29.38 0.67
N TYR A 229 9.81 29.23 -0.14
CA TYR A 229 9.28 27.92 -0.55
C TYR A 229 8.62 28.03 -1.92
N ILE A 230 8.54 26.89 -2.61
CA ILE A 230 7.72 26.69 -3.81
C ILE A 230 6.50 25.83 -3.47
N THR A 231 5.42 26.03 -4.21
CA THR A 231 4.18 25.26 -4.06
C THR A 231 3.95 24.43 -5.31
N ILE A 232 3.64 23.16 -5.11
CA ILE A 232 3.24 22.23 -6.16
C ILE A 232 1.81 21.80 -5.84
N ASN A 233 0.88 21.98 -6.77
CA ASN A 233 -0.48 21.45 -6.58
C ASN A 233 -0.47 19.94 -6.79
N ALA A 234 -1.23 19.21 -5.99
CA ALA A 234 -1.28 17.74 -6.12
C ALA A 234 -1.82 17.28 -7.47
N THR A 235 -2.63 18.11 -8.12
CA THR A 235 -3.14 17.85 -9.47
C THR A 235 -2.11 18.06 -10.59
N ASP A 236 -0.95 18.67 -10.29
CA ASP A 236 0.13 18.93 -11.25
C ASP A 236 1.12 17.76 -11.34
N TYR A 237 0.69 16.53 -11.01
CA TYR A 237 1.54 15.37 -11.21
C TYR A 237 1.90 15.19 -12.69
N ILE A 238 3.09 14.67 -12.96
CA ILE A 238 3.59 14.41 -14.31
C ILE A 238 3.23 13.00 -14.79
N ALA A 239 3.13 12.04 -13.86
CA ALA A 239 2.73 10.66 -14.13
C ALA A 239 2.15 10.02 -12.87
N LYS A 240 1.36 8.98 -13.06
CA LYS A 240 0.87 8.08 -12.03
C LYS A 240 0.78 6.65 -12.57
N ASN A 241 0.89 5.66 -11.70
CA ASN A 241 0.83 4.25 -12.08
C ASN A 241 -0.57 3.64 -11.93
N SER A 242 -1.57 4.41 -11.53
CA SER A 242 -2.92 3.92 -11.30
C SER A 242 -3.95 4.94 -11.75
N THR A 243 -5.03 4.47 -12.37
CA THR A 243 -6.22 5.29 -12.65
C THR A 243 -7.10 5.50 -11.42
N GLN A 244 -6.82 4.79 -10.31
CA GLN A 244 -7.57 4.86 -9.05
C GLN A 244 -7.20 6.06 -8.18
N ALA A 245 -6.10 6.75 -8.46
CA ALA A 245 -5.82 8.04 -7.83
C ALA A 245 -6.80 9.06 -8.37
N ILE A 246 -7.84 9.35 -7.60
CA ILE A 246 -8.98 10.17 -8.03
C ILE A 246 -8.82 11.62 -7.61
N TYR A 247 -9.33 12.53 -8.47
CA TYR A 247 -9.48 13.92 -8.12
C TYR A 247 -10.56 14.11 -7.07
N VAL A 248 -10.33 15.03 -6.15
CA VAL A 248 -11.34 15.46 -5.19
C VAL A 248 -11.81 16.87 -5.51
N THR A 249 -13.06 17.15 -5.19
CA THR A 249 -13.64 18.48 -5.27
C THR A 249 -13.93 18.97 -3.88
N GLU A 250 -13.55 20.21 -3.57
CA GLU A 250 -13.78 20.79 -2.27
C GLU A 250 -14.93 21.78 -2.30
N ASP A 251 -15.87 21.62 -1.39
CA ASP A 251 -17.01 22.50 -1.17
C ASP A 251 -17.25 22.71 0.34
N ASP A 252 -16.16 22.83 1.12
CA ASP A 252 -16.21 23.04 2.56
C ASP A 252 -15.88 24.50 2.91
N PRO A 253 -16.74 25.23 3.64
CA PRO A 253 -16.44 26.56 4.16
C PRO A 253 -15.18 26.66 5.01
N ALA A 254 -14.69 25.53 5.53
CA ALA A 254 -13.42 25.44 6.27
C ALA A 254 -12.19 25.43 5.36
N ALA A 255 -12.36 25.20 4.07
CA ALA A 255 -11.28 25.17 3.11
C ALA A 255 -10.55 26.52 3.00
N TYR A 256 -9.26 26.46 2.67
CA TYR A 256 -8.48 27.67 2.42
C TYR A 256 -7.51 27.44 1.23
N PRO A 257 -7.61 28.30 0.18
CA PRO A 257 -8.64 29.31 -0.07
C PRO A 257 -9.99 28.67 -0.44
N TYR A 258 -11.10 29.30 -0.05
CA TYR A 258 -12.46 28.81 -0.32
C TYR A 258 -13.10 29.50 -1.53
N ASP A 259 -13.64 28.71 -2.45
CA ASP A 259 -14.44 29.18 -3.57
C ASP A 259 -15.90 28.74 -3.37
N VAL A 260 -16.78 29.73 -3.14
CA VAL A 260 -18.18 29.47 -2.81
C VAL A 260 -19.05 29.15 -4.03
N ARG A 261 -18.57 29.39 -5.23
CA ARG A 261 -19.40 29.33 -6.45
C ARG A 261 -19.28 27.99 -7.18
N ASN A 262 -18.06 27.48 -7.32
CA ASN A 262 -17.78 26.35 -8.18
C ASN A 262 -16.91 25.34 -7.45
N LYS A 263 -17.15 24.08 -7.73
CA LYS A 263 -16.24 23.01 -7.33
C LYS A 263 -15.02 23.01 -8.22
N LYS A 264 -13.87 22.86 -7.62
CA LYS A 264 -12.58 22.79 -8.31
C LYS A 264 -11.92 21.45 -8.02
N LEU A 265 -11.20 20.94 -9.01
CA LEU A 265 -10.32 19.79 -8.81
C LEU A 265 -9.05 20.28 -8.11
N ASN A 266 -8.98 20.08 -6.83
CA ASN A 266 -7.94 20.65 -5.97
C ASN A 266 -7.07 19.60 -5.26
N GLY A 267 -7.38 18.33 -5.40
CA GLY A 267 -6.61 17.30 -4.72
C GLY A 267 -6.66 15.93 -5.38
N ILE A 268 -5.81 15.05 -4.91
CA ILE A 268 -5.72 13.65 -5.32
C ILE A 268 -5.92 12.78 -4.09
N LYS A 269 -6.82 11.80 -4.19
CA LYS A 269 -7.03 10.77 -3.18
C LYS A 269 -6.33 9.48 -3.56
N PHE A 270 -5.47 9.01 -2.67
CA PHE A 270 -4.86 7.69 -2.76
C PHE A 270 -5.84 6.65 -2.22
N THR A 271 -6.09 5.59 -2.94
CA THR A 271 -7.09 4.59 -2.58
C THR A 271 -6.55 3.17 -2.51
N GLU A 272 -5.41 2.90 -3.13
CA GLU A 272 -4.84 1.57 -3.26
C GLU A 272 -3.35 1.56 -2.96
N ALA A 273 -2.90 0.52 -2.28
CA ALA A 273 -1.49 0.26 -2.05
C ALA A 273 -0.70 0.21 -3.37
N GLY A 274 0.52 0.69 -3.31
CA GLY A 274 1.40 0.76 -4.47
C GLY A 274 1.05 1.87 -5.45
N THR A 275 0.04 2.71 -5.17
CA THR A 275 -0.21 3.91 -5.96
C THR A 275 0.99 4.85 -5.88
N GLU A 276 1.53 5.21 -7.05
CA GLU A 276 2.66 6.11 -7.22
C GLU A 276 2.21 7.35 -7.97
N LEU A 277 2.54 8.51 -7.41
CA LEU A 277 2.35 9.83 -8.04
C LEU A 277 3.70 10.52 -8.17
N TYR A 278 4.00 10.99 -9.37
CA TYR A 278 5.25 11.63 -9.72
C TYR A 278 5.06 13.12 -9.94
N TYR A 279 5.89 13.91 -9.27
CA TYR A 279 5.90 15.37 -9.36
C TYR A 279 7.27 15.87 -9.78
N GLU A 280 7.30 17.00 -10.48
CA GLU A 280 8.53 17.72 -10.77
C GLU A 280 8.78 18.78 -9.70
N ILE A 281 9.98 18.76 -9.11
CA ILE A 281 10.47 19.81 -8.21
C ILE A 281 11.56 20.56 -8.95
N LYS A 282 11.40 21.87 -9.12
CA LYS A 282 12.44 22.73 -9.70
C LYS A 282 12.96 23.70 -8.66
N VAL A 283 14.23 23.56 -8.30
CA VAL A 283 14.91 24.46 -7.37
C VAL A 283 16.00 25.28 -8.09
N GLU A 284 16.08 26.56 -7.75
CA GLU A 284 17.05 27.47 -8.37
C GLU A 284 18.43 27.40 -7.72
N LYS A 285 18.51 26.96 -6.47
CA LYS A 285 19.73 26.89 -5.67
C LYS A 285 19.91 25.51 -5.08
N SER A 286 21.14 25.03 -5.09
CA SER A 286 21.50 23.84 -4.34
C SER A 286 21.41 24.11 -2.83
N GLY A 287 20.89 23.17 -2.07
CA GLY A 287 20.78 23.31 -0.63
C GLY A 287 19.86 22.29 0.03
N LEU A 288 19.59 22.51 1.31
CA LEU A 288 18.72 21.69 2.14
C LEU A 288 17.31 22.27 2.14
N TYR A 289 16.35 21.41 1.80
CA TYR A 289 14.93 21.74 1.68
C TYR A 289 14.09 20.85 2.58
N ALA A 290 13.10 21.44 3.23
CA ALA A 290 12.03 20.72 3.90
C ALA A 290 10.90 20.45 2.91
N LEU A 291 10.28 19.29 3.02
CA LEU A 291 9.03 18.94 2.32
C LEU A 291 7.87 19.03 3.29
N SER A 292 6.83 19.72 2.88
CA SER A 292 5.58 19.81 3.65
C SER A 292 4.41 19.46 2.77
N PHE A 293 3.42 18.79 3.36
CA PHE A 293 2.24 18.29 2.67
C PHE A 293 0.99 18.89 3.30
N HIS A 294 0.10 19.40 2.46
CA HIS A 294 -1.23 19.81 2.89
C HIS A 294 -2.19 18.67 2.54
N TYR A 295 -2.69 17.97 3.56
CA TYR A 295 -3.39 16.72 3.40
C TYR A 295 -4.54 16.54 4.37
N THR A 296 -5.39 15.55 4.08
CA THR A 296 -6.28 14.91 5.03
C THR A 296 -6.02 13.40 5.03
N ASN A 297 -6.19 12.78 6.20
CA ASN A 297 -6.31 11.35 6.34
C ASN A 297 -7.62 11.08 7.09
N GLU A 298 -8.66 10.74 6.33
CA GLU A 298 -10.02 10.55 6.85
C GLU A 298 -10.20 9.27 7.65
N LYS A 299 -9.20 8.38 7.68
CA LYS A 299 -9.26 7.22 8.57
C LYS A 299 -9.26 7.69 10.02
N GLU A 300 -10.21 7.17 10.76
CA GLU A 300 -10.20 7.33 12.20
C GLU A 300 -9.15 6.38 12.79
N GLU A 301 -8.23 6.95 13.56
CA GLU A 301 -7.35 6.23 14.48
C GLU A 301 -6.18 5.44 13.89
N TYR A 302 -5.83 5.53 12.58
CA TYR A 302 -4.52 5.06 12.13
C TYR A 302 -3.94 5.77 10.92
N ASP A 303 -2.62 5.66 10.80
CA ASP A 303 -1.82 6.40 9.85
C ASP A 303 -2.05 5.94 8.40
N ALA A 304 -1.82 6.84 7.46
CA ALA A 304 -1.53 6.52 6.08
C ALA A 304 -0.02 6.49 5.89
N PHE A 305 0.50 5.48 5.20
CA PHE A 305 1.93 5.31 4.99
C PHE A 305 2.30 5.61 3.55
N GLU A 306 3.29 6.49 3.39
CA GLU A 306 3.83 6.86 2.09
C GLU A 306 5.36 6.73 2.12
N SER A 307 5.95 6.10 1.11
CA SER A 307 7.38 6.19 0.87
C SER A 307 7.67 7.36 -0.07
N ILE A 308 8.72 8.10 0.24
CA ILE A 308 9.08 9.35 -0.45
C ILE A 308 10.40 9.14 -1.18
N TYR A 309 10.34 9.21 -2.50
CA TYR A 309 11.49 9.05 -3.38
C TYR A 309 11.86 10.39 -4.01
N ILE A 310 13.15 10.68 -4.05
CA ILE A 310 13.73 11.77 -4.82
C ILE A 310 14.65 11.17 -5.88
N ASP A 311 14.40 11.50 -7.13
CA ASP A 311 15.16 10.99 -8.28
C ASP A 311 15.28 9.45 -8.30
N GLY A 312 14.21 8.77 -7.86
CA GLY A 312 14.11 7.31 -7.83
C GLY A 312 14.73 6.63 -6.62
N GLU A 313 15.25 7.37 -5.64
CA GLU A 313 15.86 6.85 -4.43
C GLU A 313 15.16 7.39 -3.18
N ILE A 314 15.11 6.58 -2.11
CA ILE A 314 14.72 7.06 -0.78
C ILE A 314 15.96 7.68 -0.14
N PRO A 315 15.97 8.99 0.17
CA PRO A 315 17.16 9.68 0.66
C PRO A 315 17.73 9.12 1.97
N PHE A 316 16.85 8.73 2.89
CA PHE A 316 17.21 8.14 4.18
C PHE A 316 16.05 7.29 4.73
N ALA A 317 16.35 6.42 5.66
CA ALA A 317 15.45 5.34 6.12
C ALA A 317 14.10 5.84 6.63
N GLU A 318 14.05 7.00 7.28
CA GLU A 318 12.84 7.55 7.87
C GLU A 318 11.80 8.04 6.84
N LEU A 319 12.19 8.15 5.55
CA LEU A 319 11.26 8.45 4.46
C LEU A 319 10.64 7.20 3.83
N LYS A 320 11.04 6.01 4.27
CA LYS A 320 10.39 4.75 3.93
C LYS A 320 9.21 4.52 4.87
N ASN A 321 8.02 4.30 4.33
CA ASN A 321 6.80 4.13 5.13
C ASN A 321 6.56 5.30 6.12
N TYR A 322 6.73 6.54 5.68
CA TYR A 322 6.45 7.70 6.53
C TYR A 322 4.97 7.74 6.91
N ALA A 323 4.70 7.94 8.20
CA ALA A 323 3.36 7.88 8.75
C ALA A 323 2.69 9.26 8.76
N PHE A 324 1.60 9.40 7.99
CA PHE A 324 0.73 10.57 8.03
C PHE A 324 -0.44 10.33 8.98
N ALA A 325 -0.49 11.10 10.04
CA ALA A 325 -1.48 10.95 11.11
C ALA A 325 -2.93 11.15 10.62
N PRO A 326 -3.91 10.50 11.27
CA PRO A 326 -5.32 10.78 11.05
C PRO A 326 -5.66 12.24 11.34
N THR A 327 -6.41 12.86 10.45
CA THR A 327 -6.89 14.25 10.58
C THR A 327 -8.41 14.35 10.54
N GLY A 328 -9.11 13.24 10.29
CA GLY A 328 -10.51 13.26 9.89
C GLY A 328 -10.66 14.03 8.57
N THR A 329 -11.70 14.84 8.46
CA THR A 329 -11.93 15.71 7.30
C THR A 329 -11.18 17.05 7.39
N THR A 330 -10.30 17.23 8.39
CA THR A 330 -9.58 18.47 8.63
C THR A 330 -8.29 18.52 7.83
N TRP A 331 -8.14 19.49 6.96
CA TRP A 331 -6.89 19.77 6.25
C TRP A 331 -5.80 20.25 7.22
N THR A 332 -4.62 19.68 7.06
CA THR A 332 -3.46 19.91 7.94
C THR A 332 -2.19 20.06 7.11
N ASN A 333 -1.30 20.94 7.53
CA ASN A 333 0.06 21.01 7.02
C ASN A 333 0.96 20.10 7.87
N GLU A 334 1.64 19.18 7.22
CA GLU A 334 2.64 18.30 7.81
C GLU A 334 3.98 18.54 7.15
N THR A 335 4.95 19.04 7.90
CA THR A 335 6.35 19.02 7.48
C THR A 335 6.96 17.69 7.88
N LEU A 336 7.60 17.00 6.93
CA LEU A 336 8.28 15.74 7.25
C LEU A 336 9.27 15.97 8.38
N SER A 337 9.09 15.28 9.49
CA SER A 337 9.82 15.52 10.72
C SER A 337 9.98 14.25 11.56
N ASP A 338 10.92 14.30 12.49
CA ASP A 338 11.05 13.28 13.52
C ASP A 338 9.91 13.37 14.55
N LYS A 339 9.92 12.46 15.51
CA LYS A 339 8.93 12.40 16.62
C LYS A 339 8.93 13.64 17.52
N ASP A 340 10.03 14.38 17.53
CA ASP A 340 10.20 15.58 18.35
C ASP A 340 9.83 16.86 17.57
N GLY A 341 9.45 16.72 16.30
CA GLY A 341 9.02 17.80 15.40
C GLY A 341 10.18 18.50 14.68
N ASN A 342 11.38 17.96 14.73
CA ASN A 342 12.50 18.50 13.95
C ASN A 342 12.34 18.09 12.49
N ALA A 343 12.35 19.08 11.58
CA ALA A 343 12.16 18.83 10.17
C ALA A 343 13.27 17.96 9.57
N TYR A 344 12.87 17.01 8.74
CA TYR A 344 13.80 16.31 7.85
C TYR A 344 14.13 17.21 6.67
N LEU A 345 15.41 17.40 6.42
CA LEU A 345 15.92 18.22 5.32
C LEU A 345 16.54 17.33 4.25
N ILE A 346 16.16 17.59 3.01
CA ILE A 346 16.65 16.85 1.84
C ILE A 346 17.54 17.78 1.01
N TYR A 347 18.75 17.30 0.67
CA TYR A 347 19.64 18.04 -0.20
C TYR A 347 19.17 17.90 -1.65
N LEU A 348 18.95 19.03 -2.31
CA LEU A 348 18.63 19.12 -3.73
C LEU A 348 19.68 20.00 -4.41
N GLU A 349 20.22 19.54 -5.52
CA GLU A 349 21.05 20.38 -6.39
C GLU A 349 20.17 21.37 -7.16
N ALA A 350 20.73 22.50 -7.59
CA ALA A 350 20.01 23.41 -8.46
C ALA A 350 19.61 22.69 -9.76
N GLY A 351 18.33 22.70 -10.09
CA GLY A 351 17.82 22.00 -11.26
C GLY A 351 16.43 21.40 -11.03
N THR A 352 16.13 20.40 -11.82
CA THR A 352 14.85 19.69 -11.80
C THR A 352 15.03 18.30 -11.18
N HIS A 353 14.17 17.99 -10.21
CA HIS A 353 14.13 16.69 -9.52
C HIS A 353 12.76 16.06 -9.66
N THR A 354 12.71 14.75 -9.53
CA THR A 354 11.47 14.00 -9.48
C THR A 354 11.15 13.60 -8.05
N LEU A 355 9.97 13.99 -7.56
CA LEU A 355 9.41 13.50 -6.30
C LEU A 355 8.40 12.39 -6.64
N CYS A 356 8.55 11.22 -6.06
CA CYS A 356 7.52 10.18 -6.11
C CYS A 356 6.97 9.92 -4.70
N LEU A 357 5.66 9.95 -4.59
CA LEU A 357 4.93 9.47 -3.41
C LEU A 357 4.35 8.10 -3.75
N LYS A 358 4.70 7.10 -2.96
CA LYS A 358 4.22 5.73 -3.12
C LYS A 358 3.48 5.29 -1.87
N GLU A 359 2.23 4.92 -2.05
CA GLU A 359 1.43 4.37 -0.96
C GLU A 359 1.90 2.98 -0.55
N GLU A 360 2.06 2.78 0.75
CA GLU A 360 2.64 1.57 1.33
C GLU A 360 1.68 0.90 2.32
N GLN A 361 1.74 -0.43 2.39
CA GLN A 361 0.95 -1.24 3.33
C GLN A 361 1.80 -2.23 4.14
N GLU A 362 3.11 -2.26 3.95
CA GLU A 362 3.99 -3.22 4.62
C GLU A 362 3.77 -3.24 6.15
N ASN A 363 3.61 -2.06 6.76
CA ASN A 363 3.45 -1.94 8.20
C ASN A 363 2.18 -2.61 8.77
N VAL A 364 1.15 -2.78 7.94
CA VAL A 364 -0.13 -3.38 8.35
C VAL A 364 -0.38 -4.74 7.71
N TYR A 365 0.36 -5.09 6.66
CA TYR A 365 0.12 -6.29 5.88
C TYR A 365 0.28 -7.58 6.70
N ARG A 366 1.28 -7.68 7.55
CA ARG A 366 1.53 -8.86 8.37
C ARG A 366 0.38 -9.13 9.34
N ALA A 367 -0.14 -8.09 9.98
CA ALA A 367 -1.33 -8.18 10.83
C ALA A 367 -2.56 -8.63 10.03
N TRP A 368 -2.75 -8.04 8.85
CA TRP A 368 -3.80 -8.45 7.92
C TRP A 368 -3.68 -9.92 7.51
N ARG A 369 -2.48 -10.37 7.17
CA ARG A 369 -2.22 -11.77 6.77
C ARG A 369 -2.60 -12.75 7.87
N TYR A 370 -2.24 -12.47 9.11
CA TYR A 370 -2.56 -13.35 10.24
C TYR A 370 -4.05 -13.37 10.57
N ALA A 371 -4.71 -12.23 10.50
CA ALA A 371 -6.16 -12.16 10.67
C ALA A 371 -6.90 -12.96 9.59
N ARG A 372 -6.43 -12.88 8.34
CA ARG A 372 -6.97 -13.68 7.25
C ARG A 372 -6.75 -15.18 7.46
N LEU A 373 -5.58 -15.59 7.90
CA LEU A 373 -5.27 -16.98 8.22
C LEU A 373 -6.22 -17.54 9.30
N ILE A 374 -6.47 -16.75 10.35
CA ILE A 374 -7.45 -17.11 11.39
C ILE A 374 -8.84 -17.25 10.78
N SER A 375 -9.27 -16.30 9.93
CA SER A 375 -10.60 -16.35 9.28
C SER A 375 -10.77 -17.61 8.43
N GLU A 376 -9.78 -17.96 7.63
CA GLU A 376 -9.80 -19.16 6.79
C GLU A 376 -9.88 -20.43 7.64
N HIS A 377 -9.09 -20.50 8.69
CA HIS A 377 -9.05 -21.67 9.57
C HIS A 377 -10.34 -21.81 10.39
N VAL A 378 -10.81 -20.74 11.03
CA VAL A 378 -12.02 -20.81 11.88
C VAL A 378 -13.26 -21.17 11.08
N ALA A 379 -13.35 -20.75 9.81
CA ALA A 379 -14.45 -21.16 8.93
C ALA A 379 -14.43 -22.67 8.67
N GLN A 380 -13.27 -23.24 8.33
CA GLN A 380 -13.13 -24.69 8.12
C GLN A 380 -13.35 -25.48 9.41
N PHE A 381 -12.80 -25.00 10.51
CA PHE A 381 -12.91 -25.61 11.83
C PHE A 381 -14.38 -25.66 12.30
N SER A 382 -15.11 -24.57 12.15
CA SER A 382 -16.54 -24.53 12.46
C SER A 382 -17.36 -25.53 11.64
N LEU A 383 -17.01 -25.71 10.36
CA LEU A 383 -17.64 -26.72 9.50
C LEU A 383 -17.34 -28.14 9.96
N GLN A 384 -16.10 -28.43 10.40
CA GLN A 384 -15.75 -29.74 10.95
C GLN A 384 -16.55 -30.06 12.22
N ILE A 385 -16.65 -29.10 13.15
CA ILE A 385 -17.46 -29.25 14.36
C ILE A 385 -18.92 -29.48 14.00
N THR A 386 -19.46 -28.71 13.08
CA THR A 386 -20.85 -28.81 12.64
C THR A 386 -21.16 -30.18 12.01
N LYS A 387 -20.22 -30.73 11.23
CA LYS A 387 -20.37 -32.09 10.66
C LYS A 387 -20.43 -33.16 11.74
N ILE A 388 -19.64 -33.05 12.81
CA ILE A 388 -19.65 -34.00 13.93
C ILE A 388 -20.89 -33.84 14.77
N LYS A 389 -21.28 -32.59 15.05
CA LYS A 389 -22.49 -32.26 15.85
C LYS A 389 -23.75 -32.65 15.13
N GLY A 390 -23.80 -32.53 13.80
CA GLY A 390 -25.02 -32.73 13.02
C GLY A 390 -26.11 -31.69 13.34
N ALA A 391 -27.37 -32.07 13.17
CA ALA A 391 -28.52 -31.21 13.44
C ALA A 391 -28.92 -31.18 14.93
N ASP A 392 -28.17 -31.83 15.81
CA ASP A 392 -28.50 -31.94 17.23
C ASP A 392 -28.34 -30.57 17.91
N LYS A 393 -29.41 -30.13 18.59
CA LYS A 393 -29.51 -28.87 19.32
C LYS A 393 -29.46 -29.04 20.84
N ASP A 394 -29.19 -30.27 21.33
CA ASP A 394 -29.13 -30.53 22.76
C ASP A 394 -27.96 -29.76 23.40
N LYS A 395 -28.32 -28.77 24.20
CA LYS A 395 -27.36 -27.91 24.92
C LYS A 395 -26.69 -28.60 26.12
N PHE A 396 -27.21 -29.74 26.53
CA PHE A 396 -26.70 -30.49 27.69
C PHE A 396 -25.83 -31.69 27.30
N ARG A 397 -25.73 -31.96 26.00
CA ARG A 397 -24.90 -33.05 25.50
C ARG A 397 -23.42 -32.69 25.51
N THR A 398 -22.63 -33.54 26.16
CA THR A 398 -21.18 -33.50 26.08
C THR A 398 -20.71 -34.23 24.83
N TRP A 399 -20.16 -33.47 23.87
CA TRP A 399 -19.79 -33.99 22.55
C TRP A 399 -18.43 -34.71 22.52
N LYS A 400 -17.56 -34.50 23.53
CA LYS A 400 -16.17 -34.98 23.56
C LYS A 400 -15.42 -34.68 22.27
N MET A 401 -15.48 -33.41 21.82
CA MET A 401 -14.97 -32.96 20.53
C MET A 401 -13.47 -33.22 20.38
N THR A 402 -12.69 -33.14 21.45
CA THR A 402 -11.26 -33.46 21.44
C THR A 402 -10.94 -34.90 21.09
N LYS A 403 -11.91 -35.81 21.21
CA LYS A 403 -11.76 -37.20 20.73
C LYS A 403 -11.78 -37.29 19.21
N TYR A 404 -12.52 -36.42 18.55
CA TYR A 404 -12.67 -36.39 17.09
C TYR A 404 -11.69 -35.44 16.43
N ILE A 405 -11.37 -34.34 17.10
CA ILE A 405 -10.42 -33.32 16.68
C ILE A 405 -9.46 -33.05 17.86
N PRO A 406 -8.41 -33.86 17.99
CA PRO A 406 -7.47 -33.74 19.12
C PRO A 406 -6.74 -32.39 19.17
N GLU A 407 -6.63 -31.71 18.03
CA GLU A 407 -5.93 -30.44 17.87
C GLU A 407 -6.70 -29.23 18.40
N ILE A 408 -7.94 -29.36 18.88
CA ILE A 408 -8.76 -28.24 19.37
C ILE A 408 -8.00 -27.35 20.37
N PRO A 409 -7.34 -27.88 21.42
CA PRO A 409 -6.59 -27.03 22.33
C PRO A 409 -5.48 -26.23 21.63
N ASP A 410 -4.78 -26.85 20.69
CA ASP A 410 -3.69 -26.21 19.96
C ASP A 410 -4.21 -25.10 19.01
N TYR A 411 -5.38 -25.32 18.38
CA TYR A 411 -6.03 -24.29 17.55
C TYR A 411 -6.46 -23.09 18.39
N LEU A 412 -7.04 -23.32 19.56
CA LEU A 412 -7.42 -22.23 20.47
C LEU A 412 -6.20 -21.45 20.97
N ASP A 413 -5.11 -22.13 21.30
CA ASP A 413 -3.84 -21.49 21.67
C ASP A 413 -3.24 -20.69 20.51
N ALA A 414 -3.33 -21.21 19.29
CA ALA A 414 -2.88 -20.51 18.10
C ALA A 414 -3.70 -19.23 17.87
N TYR A 415 -5.02 -19.28 18.04
CA TYR A 415 -5.85 -18.07 17.92
C TYR A 415 -5.50 -17.02 18.97
N LEU A 416 -5.34 -17.41 20.24
CA LEU A 416 -4.90 -16.47 21.28
C LEU A 416 -3.59 -15.80 20.92
N THR A 417 -2.58 -16.61 20.59
CA THR A 417 -1.24 -16.13 20.24
C THR A 417 -1.28 -15.16 19.04
N LEU A 418 -2.00 -15.51 17.98
CA LEU A 418 -2.03 -14.70 16.77
C LEU A 418 -2.89 -13.44 16.92
N ILE A 419 -4.01 -13.47 17.63
CA ILE A 419 -4.81 -12.26 17.89
C ILE A 419 -4.04 -11.28 18.77
N GLU A 420 -3.34 -11.74 19.79
CA GLU A 420 -2.44 -10.91 20.60
C GLU A 420 -1.32 -10.31 19.74
N HIS A 421 -0.76 -11.09 18.82
CA HIS A 421 0.26 -10.62 17.90
C HIS A 421 -0.27 -9.58 16.91
N ILE A 422 -1.47 -9.79 16.36
CA ILE A 422 -2.16 -8.80 15.51
C ILE A 422 -2.35 -7.49 16.27
N ARG A 423 -2.79 -7.54 17.52
CA ARG A 423 -2.93 -6.35 18.38
C ARG A 423 -1.59 -5.65 18.58
N TYR A 424 -0.55 -6.41 18.90
CA TYR A 424 0.81 -5.88 19.05
C TYR A 424 1.29 -5.16 17.79
N LEU A 425 1.22 -5.82 16.62
CA LEU A 425 1.63 -5.25 15.35
C LEU A 425 0.85 -3.98 15.01
N SER A 426 -0.47 -3.99 15.21
CA SER A 426 -1.34 -2.87 14.91
C SER A 426 -1.06 -1.66 15.80
N GLN A 427 -0.74 -1.86 17.07
CA GLN A 427 -0.42 -0.77 17.99
C GLN A 427 0.99 -0.21 17.80
N ASN A 428 1.96 -1.03 17.42
CA ASN A 428 3.35 -0.62 17.29
C ASN A 428 3.71 -0.08 15.91
N ASN A 429 2.90 -0.37 14.89
CA ASN A 429 3.12 0.08 13.51
C ASN A 429 2.28 1.31 13.13
N ALA A 430 1.54 1.87 14.06
CA ALA A 430 0.76 3.08 13.87
C ALA A 430 1.05 4.10 14.96
N THR A 431 1.18 5.37 14.59
CA THR A 431 1.48 6.47 15.52
C THR A 431 0.37 6.68 16.55
N TYR A 432 -0.88 6.35 16.19
CA TYR A 432 -2.08 6.61 17.00
C TYR A 432 -2.83 5.34 17.40
N GLY A 433 -2.31 4.17 17.05
CA GLY A 433 -3.00 2.90 17.29
C GLY A 433 -4.08 2.59 16.25
N ILE A 434 -4.84 1.54 16.51
CA ILE A 434 -5.96 1.15 15.65
C ILE A 434 -7.30 1.57 16.26
N ASN A 435 -8.34 1.54 15.43
CA ASN A 435 -9.71 1.84 15.83
C ASN A 435 -10.14 1.04 17.07
N SER A 436 -10.66 1.73 18.07
CA SER A 436 -11.11 1.14 19.33
C SER A 436 -12.21 0.08 19.14
N ALA A 437 -13.04 0.21 18.10
CA ALA A 437 -14.06 -0.79 17.79
C ALA A 437 -13.43 -2.12 17.32
N LEU A 438 -12.41 -2.06 16.47
CA LEU A 438 -11.68 -3.25 16.02
C LEU A 438 -10.94 -3.94 17.19
N LEU A 439 -10.33 -3.16 18.09
CA LEU A 439 -9.72 -3.69 19.31
C LEU A 439 -10.76 -4.36 20.22
N SER A 440 -11.92 -3.73 20.42
CA SER A 440 -13.01 -4.28 21.23
C SER A 440 -13.52 -5.62 20.69
N ASP A 441 -13.61 -5.77 19.37
CA ASP A 441 -14.03 -7.04 18.76
C ASP A 441 -12.97 -8.13 18.97
N MET A 442 -11.67 -7.78 18.90
CA MET A 442 -10.58 -8.69 19.23
C MET A 442 -10.59 -9.10 20.71
N ASP A 443 -10.86 -8.16 21.63
CA ASP A 443 -10.96 -8.45 23.07
C ASP A 443 -12.08 -9.43 23.38
N LYS A 444 -13.25 -9.27 22.76
CA LYS A 444 -14.36 -10.21 22.87
C LYS A 444 -13.98 -11.61 22.38
N ALA A 445 -13.24 -11.68 21.25
CA ALA A 445 -12.74 -12.94 20.72
C ALA A 445 -11.75 -13.60 21.70
N LEU A 446 -10.79 -12.85 22.25
CA LEU A 446 -9.82 -13.36 23.23
C LEU A 446 -10.52 -13.90 24.49
N ILE A 447 -11.46 -13.15 25.06
CA ILE A 447 -12.22 -13.57 26.25
C ILE A 447 -12.97 -14.88 25.99
N PHE A 448 -13.63 -14.99 24.83
CA PHE A 448 -14.34 -16.22 24.46
C PHE A 448 -13.38 -17.39 24.32
N ILE A 449 -12.25 -17.21 23.62
CA ILE A 449 -11.27 -18.28 23.40
C ILE A 449 -10.68 -18.76 24.74
N GLU A 450 -10.33 -17.84 25.63
CA GLU A 450 -9.81 -18.16 26.97
C GLU A 450 -10.82 -18.97 27.81
N GLN A 451 -12.11 -18.66 27.68
CA GLN A 451 -13.16 -19.41 28.36
C GLN A 451 -13.27 -20.83 27.84
N VAL A 452 -13.38 -20.98 26.50
CA VAL A 452 -13.60 -22.30 25.90
C VAL A 452 -12.34 -23.18 25.96
N ARG A 453 -11.15 -22.57 26.01
CA ARG A 453 -9.89 -23.30 26.17
C ARG A 453 -9.83 -24.12 27.46
N LYS A 454 -10.50 -23.68 28.52
CA LYS A 454 -10.60 -24.42 29.78
C LYS A 454 -11.41 -25.71 29.65
N TYR A 455 -12.37 -25.72 28.73
CA TYR A 455 -13.27 -26.83 28.47
C TYR A 455 -13.42 -27.07 26.96
N PRO A 456 -12.36 -27.52 26.27
CA PRO A 456 -12.33 -27.55 24.80
C PRO A 456 -13.39 -28.47 24.18
N ASP A 457 -13.87 -29.45 24.92
CA ASP A 457 -14.97 -30.33 24.47
C ASP A 457 -16.33 -29.61 24.34
N GLU A 458 -16.46 -28.44 24.97
CA GLU A 458 -17.68 -27.63 24.90
C GLU A 458 -17.74 -26.76 23.63
N ILE A 459 -16.72 -26.74 22.79
CA ILE A 459 -16.65 -25.89 21.59
C ILE A 459 -17.86 -26.10 20.68
N ALA A 460 -18.45 -27.31 20.66
CA ALA A 460 -19.63 -27.59 19.87
C ALA A 460 -20.89 -26.80 20.28
N LEU A 461 -20.93 -26.29 21.51
CA LEU A 461 -22.01 -25.44 22.01
C LEU A 461 -21.89 -24.01 21.51
N TYR A 462 -20.74 -23.60 21.04
CA TYR A 462 -20.35 -22.21 20.74
C TYR A 462 -20.01 -21.97 19.26
N THR A 463 -20.56 -22.77 18.32
CA THR A 463 -20.29 -22.58 16.88
C THR A 463 -20.64 -21.17 16.39
N GLU A 464 -21.66 -20.54 16.99
CA GLU A 464 -22.03 -19.14 16.71
C GLU A 464 -20.92 -18.15 17.13
N LYS A 465 -20.13 -18.47 18.14
CA LYS A 465 -18.97 -17.65 18.54
C LYS A 465 -17.76 -17.84 17.63
N LEU A 466 -17.70 -18.93 16.88
CA LEU A 466 -16.68 -19.14 15.84
C LEU A 466 -17.01 -18.36 14.57
N THR A 467 -18.22 -18.52 14.02
CA THR A 467 -18.61 -18.05 12.68
C THR A 467 -19.97 -17.36 12.58
N GLY A 468 -20.64 -17.10 13.70
CA GLY A 468 -21.94 -16.40 13.72
C GLY A 468 -21.83 -14.94 13.27
N ARG A 469 -22.99 -14.30 13.08
CA ARG A 469 -23.07 -12.92 12.58
C ARG A 469 -22.56 -11.87 13.57
N ASP A 470 -22.73 -12.13 14.88
CA ASP A 470 -22.44 -11.15 15.91
C ASP A 470 -21.37 -11.67 16.88
N ASN A 471 -20.36 -10.86 17.13
CA ASN A 471 -19.30 -11.12 18.12
C ASN A 471 -18.62 -12.50 17.96
N SER A 472 -18.46 -12.97 16.71
CA SER A 472 -17.69 -14.18 16.40
C SER A 472 -16.24 -13.86 16.07
N ILE A 473 -15.36 -14.85 16.17
CA ILE A 473 -13.95 -14.72 15.75
C ILE A 473 -13.89 -14.35 14.27
N LEU A 474 -14.69 -15.01 13.43
CA LEU A 474 -14.73 -14.75 11.99
C LEU A 474 -15.10 -13.29 11.71
N VAL A 475 -16.12 -12.75 12.37
CA VAL A 475 -16.54 -11.35 12.18
C VAL A 475 -15.48 -10.37 12.66
N ALA A 476 -14.86 -10.62 13.82
CA ALA A 476 -13.77 -9.77 14.31
C ALA A 476 -12.59 -9.68 13.33
N MET A 477 -12.16 -10.84 12.80
CA MET A 477 -11.06 -10.90 11.83
C MET A 477 -11.46 -10.31 10.47
N SER A 478 -12.68 -10.54 10.01
CA SER A 478 -13.19 -10.00 8.74
C SER A 478 -13.34 -8.48 8.79
N ASN A 479 -13.83 -7.92 9.88
CA ASN A 479 -13.90 -6.46 10.09
C ASN A 479 -12.49 -5.87 10.07
N PHE A 480 -11.56 -6.47 10.78
CA PHE A 480 -10.17 -6.02 10.80
C PHE A 480 -9.56 -6.05 9.38
N THR A 481 -9.65 -7.16 8.66
CA THR A 481 -9.06 -7.31 7.33
C THR A 481 -9.68 -6.37 6.29
N SER A 482 -10.97 -6.03 6.43
CA SER A 482 -11.64 -5.11 5.52
C SER A 482 -11.25 -3.65 5.77
N GLU A 483 -10.88 -3.29 7.00
CA GLU A 483 -10.61 -1.89 7.36
C GLU A 483 -9.12 -1.55 7.31
N ILE A 484 -8.23 -2.49 7.69
CA ILE A 484 -6.81 -2.17 7.90
C ILE A 484 -6.07 -1.75 6.63
N LEU A 485 -6.48 -2.28 5.46
CA LEU A 485 -5.85 -1.96 4.18
C LEU A 485 -6.47 -0.75 3.46
N LYS A 486 -7.57 -0.20 3.97
CA LYS A 486 -8.14 1.00 3.35
C LYS A 486 -7.22 2.18 3.53
N ASN A 487 -7.01 2.95 2.47
CA ASN A 487 -6.32 4.23 2.52
C ASN A 487 -7.29 5.36 2.16
N ASN A 488 -7.19 6.48 2.86
CA ASN A 488 -7.97 7.68 2.64
C ASN A 488 -7.08 8.93 2.68
N PHE A 489 -5.81 8.79 2.34
CA PHE A 489 -4.88 9.91 2.24
C PHE A 489 -5.25 10.77 1.03
N THR A 490 -5.53 12.05 1.28
CA THR A 490 -5.85 13.03 0.25
C THR A 490 -4.87 14.18 0.33
N LEU A 491 -4.26 14.52 -0.79
CA LEU A 491 -3.24 15.54 -0.93
C LEU A 491 -3.74 16.63 -1.88
N ASP A 492 -3.58 17.91 -1.54
CA ASP A 492 -3.87 19.02 -2.46
C ASP A 492 -2.65 19.88 -2.78
N ARG A 493 -1.68 20.01 -1.86
CA ARG A 493 -0.47 20.84 -2.08
C ARG A 493 0.75 20.22 -1.44
N ILE A 494 1.89 20.45 -2.10
CA ILE A 494 3.22 20.11 -1.60
C ILE A 494 4.01 21.41 -1.55
N TYR A 495 4.69 21.65 -0.44
CA TYR A 495 5.60 22.78 -0.26
C TYR A 495 7.02 22.27 -0.16
N VAL A 496 7.93 22.90 -0.92
CA VAL A 496 9.36 22.58 -0.90
C VAL A 496 10.12 23.86 -0.60
N GLY A 497 10.80 23.92 0.54
CA GLY A 497 11.48 25.16 0.91
C GLY A 497 12.20 25.12 2.24
N ASN A 498 12.42 26.31 2.78
CA ASN A 498 13.07 26.46 4.07
C ASN A 498 12.18 25.96 5.22
N GLU A 499 12.76 25.22 6.16
CA GLU A 499 12.04 24.69 7.32
C GLU A 499 11.41 25.80 8.19
N ALA A 500 11.99 27.01 8.18
CA ALA A 500 11.49 28.17 8.92
C ALA A 500 10.48 29.01 8.09
N ALA A 501 10.20 28.64 6.85
CA ALA A 501 9.29 29.40 5.99
C ALA A 501 7.86 29.34 6.56
N LYS A 502 7.20 30.49 6.54
CA LYS A 502 5.81 30.57 6.97
C LYS A 502 4.91 30.09 5.82
N LEU A 503 4.46 28.85 5.91
CA LEU A 503 3.53 28.26 4.96
C LEU A 503 2.14 28.89 5.05
N PRO A 504 1.33 28.83 3.97
CA PRO A 504 -0.08 29.18 4.03
C PRO A 504 -0.79 28.40 5.12
N LYS A 505 -1.80 29.01 5.75
CA LYS A 505 -2.60 28.29 6.74
C LYS A 505 -3.34 27.11 6.12
N ALA A 506 -3.47 26.05 6.89
CA ALA A 506 -4.07 24.80 6.41
C ALA A 506 -5.58 24.90 6.18
N ARG A 507 -6.26 25.81 6.90
CA ARG A 507 -7.72 25.97 6.83
C ARG A 507 -8.14 27.38 7.19
N SER A 508 -9.37 27.72 6.81
CA SER A 508 -9.99 28.99 7.19
C SER A 508 -10.11 29.12 8.72
N SER A 509 -9.88 30.31 9.23
CA SER A 509 -10.15 30.63 10.63
C SER A 509 -11.65 30.53 10.93
N PHE A 510 -12.01 30.48 12.21
CA PHE A 510 -13.42 30.42 12.61
C PHE A 510 -14.26 31.58 12.01
N GLY A 511 -13.71 32.80 12.01
CA GLY A 511 -14.38 33.97 11.41
C GLY A 511 -14.55 33.82 9.89
N GLU A 512 -13.52 33.38 9.17
CA GLU A 512 -13.59 33.10 7.74
C GLU A 512 -14.59 31.99 7.43
N LYS A 513 -14.61 30.90 8.23
CA LYS A 513 -15.57 29.81 8.08
C LYS A 513 -17.00 30.30 8.23
N LEU A 514 -17.29 31.19 9.19
CA LEU A 514 -18.60 31.80 9.34
C LEU A 514 -18.97 32.67 8.13
N VAL A 515 -18.04 33.49 7.64
CA VAL A 515 -18.24 34.33 6.46
C VAL A 515 -18.47 33.49 5.20
N ASN A 516 -17.66 32.44 5.00
CA ASN A 516 -17.79 31.50 3.90
C ASN A 516 -19.12 30.74 3.96
N GLY A 517 -19.52 30.26 5.14
CA GLY A 517 -20.81 29.61 5.38
C GLY A 517 -22.01 30.54 5.09
N ALA A 518 -21.92 31.79 5.52
CA ALA A 518 -22.95 32.79 5.22
C ALA A 518 -23.03 33.08 3.73
N LYS A 519 -21.91 33.25 3.03
CA LYS A 519 -21.87 33.40 1.57
C LYS A 519 -22.48 32.20 0.85
N LYS A 520 -22.14 30.98 1.28
CA LYS A 520 -22.70 29.73 0.74
C LYS A 520 -24.22 29.70 0.92
N LEU A 521 -24.70 30.05 2.10
CA LEU A 521 -26.13 30.11 2.41
C LEU A 521 -26.86 31.14 1.52
N VAL A 522 -26.33 32.36 1.44
CA VAL A 522 -26.93 33.42 0.59
C VAL A 522 -26.97 32.99 -0.88
N LEU A 523 -25.89 32.43 -1.38
CA LEU A 523 -25.83 31.95 -2.76
C LEU A 523 -26.76 30.76 -3.01
N SER A 524 -27.01 29.89 -2.03
CA SER A 524 -27.97 28.80 -2.16
C SER A 524 -29.42 29.30 -2.42
N PHE A 525 -29.75 30.50 -1.95
CA PHE A 525 -31.05 31.14 -2.18
C PHE A 525 -31.09 32.01 -3.44
N THR A 526 -29.96 32.56 -3.85
CA THR A 526 -29.92 33.56 -4.95
C THR A 526 -29.35 33.02 -6.25
N ALA A 527 -28.47 32.02 -6.19
CA ALA A 527 -27.93 31.39 -7.38
C ALA A 527 -28.81 30.22 -7.79
N ASN A 528 -29.58 30.40 -8.84
CA ASN A 528 -30.27 29.30 -9.48
C ASN A 528 -29.22 28.47 -10.25
N LYS A 529 -28.71 27.40 -9.66
CA LYS A 529 -27.76 26.45 -10.28
C LYS A 529 -28.29 25.88 -11.62
N TYR A 530 -29.57 26.02 -11.88
CA TYR A 530 -30.24 25.51 -13.08
C TYR A 530 -30.49 26.58 -14.15
N SER A 531 -30.06 27.82 -13.93
CA SER A 531 -30.32 28.95 -14.86
C SER A 531 -29.06 29.45 -15.57
N THR A 532 -28.03 28.63 -15.76
CA THR A 532 -26.99 28.99 -16.73
C THR A 532 -27.64 29.00 -18.12
N LYS A 533 -27.76 30.17 -18.72
CA LYS A 533 -28.07 30.30 -20.15
C LYS A 533 -27.02 29.48 -20.90
N VAL A 534 -27.48 28.47 -21.59
CA VAL A 534 -26.73 27.88 -22.69
C VAL A 534 -26.62 29.01 -23.71
N GLU A 535 -25.45 29.58 -23.89
CA GLU A 535 -25.15 30.32 -25.12
C GLU A 535 -25.17 29.25 -26.20
N ASP A 536 -26.20 29.25 -27.00
CA ASP A 536 -26.29 28.47 -28.22
C ASP A 536 -25.11 28.88 -29.10
N GLU A 537 -24.02 28.11 -29.09
CA GLU A 537 -23.08 28.09 -30.20
C GLU A 537 -23.81 27.38 -31.34
N GLU A 538 -24.26 28.19 -32.32
CA GLU A 538 -24.73 27.70 -33.60
C GLU A 538 -23.66 26.81 -34.25
N VAL A 539 -24.09 25.65 -34.69
CA VAL A 539 -23.34 24.64 -35.45
C VAL A 539 -22.84 25.19 -36.77
#